data_3249f770cdc662017dc8e44a208693b7
#
_entry.id   3249f770cdc662017dc8e44a208693b7
#
_cell.length_a   1.000
_cell.length_b   1.000
_cell.length_c   1.000
_cell.angle_alpha   90.00
_cell.angle_beta   90.00
_cell.angle_gamma   90.00
#
_symmetry.space_group_name_H-M   'P 1'
#
loop_
_entity.id
_entity.type
_entity.pdbx_description
1 polymer ?
#
loop_
_entity_poly.entity_id
_entity_poly.type
_entity_poly.pdbx_seq_one_letter_code
_entity_poly.pdbx_strand_id
1 'polypeptide(L)'
;MEEVRRRYRFLALQSHPDHHPDDPEAAAQFRQLAEAYETIRQFRSRARAASQNLHRPKFTGTEELYEDFFGISGGRTPWRQSPGADFRYDLQISFAAALRGTQTVIRVERTFNCQPCRGTGLAPKAGYATCPQCQGRGRRYGGPGLLRFGPVCHRCRGRGQIIAQPCDHCHGQGSTLGKLEYRLRIPPGIVDGTRLRLDGEGGEGFRNGPPGNLEVVIHVASDDFFTRIGNDIHCRVKVSSADAARGGFLLVPTLDGYQTVQLPQAAQTGWVCRLPGAGAPRGPGLPPGDQVMEIVVTAAYDFYPRQKELLEAAYRLGSEIRQTGVSHE
;
A
#
# COMPACT_ATOMS: atom_id res chain seq x y z
N MET A 1 16.20 10.98 16.89
CA MET A 1 17.63 10.55 17.01
C MET A 1 18.57 11.65 17.47
N GLU A 2 18.42 12.87 17.01
CA GLU A 2 19.30 13.96 17.49
C GLU A 2 19.15 14.21 18.99
N GLU A 3 17.94 14.18 19.49
CA GLU A 3 17.65 14.36 20.91
C GLU A 3 18.24 13.23 21.78
N VAL A 4 18.11 11.97 21.33
CA VAL A 4 18.72 10.81 22.00
C VAL A 4 20.25 10.91 21.99
N ARG A 5 20.85 11.36 20.89
CA ARG A 5 22.31 11.58 20.79
C ARG A 5 22.78 12.74 21.67
N ARG A 6 21.97 13.81 21.77
CA ARG A 6 22.27 14.95 22.63
C ARG A 6 22.22 14.54 24.10
N ARG A 7 21.21 13.77 24.50
CA ARG A 7 21.03 13.26 25.85
C ARG A 7 22.11 12.26 26.23
N TYR A 8 22.43 11.34 25.33
CA TYR A 8 23.54 10.39 25.51
C TYR A 8 24.87 11.10 25.74
N ARG A 9 25.22 12.08 24.89
CA ARG A 9 26.48 12.86 25.05
C ARG A 9 26.54 13.59 26.36
N PHE A 10 25.44 14.17 26.78
CA PHE A 10 25.38 14.90 28.05
C PHE A 10 25.62 13.95 29.25
N LEU A 11 24.92 12.83 29.31
CA LEU A 11 25.08 11.85 30.39
C LEU A 11 26.42 11.12 30.34
N ALA A 12 26.93 10.83 29.15
CA ALA A 12 28.23 10.20 28.97
C ALA A 12 29.40 11.10 29.46
N LEU A 13 29.29 12.45 29.32
CA LEU A 13 30.25 13.40 29.88
C LEU A 13 30.18 13.43 31.41
N GLN A 14 29.01 13.27 32.01
CA GLN A 14 28.86 13.29 33.46
C GLN A 14 29.41 12.02 34.16
N SER A 15 29.40 10.87 33.48
CA SER A 15 29.88 9.60 34.04
C SER A 15 31.11 9.05 33.32
N HIS A 16 31.86 9.94 32.63
CA HIS A 16 33.04 9.49 31.88
C HIS A 16 34.17 9.07 32.82
N PRO A 17 34.82 7.91 32.62
CA PRO A 17 35.89 7.43 33.50
C PRO A 17 37.10 8.38 33.58
N ASP A 18 37.35 9.17 32.54
CA ASP A 18 38.46 10.16 32.57
C ASP A 18 38.18 11.34 33.51
N HIS A 19 36.89 11.63 33.81
CA HIS A 19 36.52 12.68 34.78
C HIS A 19 36.32 12.14 36.20
N HIS A 20 36.12 10.82 36.33
CA HIS A 20 35.92 10.13 37.60
C HIS A 20 36.72 8.83 37.65
N PRO A 21 38.09 8.90 37.68
CA PRO A 21 38.96 7.72 37.52
C PRO A 21 38.87 6.74 38.70
N ASP A 22 38.48 7.18 39.89
CA ASP A 22 38.44 6.40 41.11
C ASP A 22 36.98 6.02 41.54
N ASP A 23 35.98 6.33 40.73
CA ASP A 23 34.58 6.05 41.06
C ASP A 23 34.02 4.84 40.31
N PRO A 24 33.88 3.67 40.99
CA PRO A 24 33.33 2.46 40.36
C PRO A 24 31.86 2.59 39.99
N GLU A 25 31.07 3.45 40.65
CA GLU A 25 29.68 3.70 40.33
C GLU A 25 29.53 4.47 39.01
N ALA A 26 30.36 5.50 38.80
CA ALA A 26 30.40 6.23 37.53
C ALA A 26 30.74 5.33 36.35
N ALA A 27 31.70 4.41 36.51
CA ALA A 27 32.07 3.44 35.49
C ALA A 27 30.95 2.42 35.21
N ALA A 28 30.15 2.04 36.20
CA ALA A 28 29.01 1.18 36.03
C ALA A 28 27.85 1.89 35.30
N GLN A 29 27.57 3.14 35.67
CA GLN A 29 26.56 3.97 35.00
C GLN A 29 26.91 4.24 33.53
N PHE A 30 28.19 4.53 33.24
CA PHE A 30 28.64 4.72 31.85
C PHE A 30 28.43 3.46 30.99
N ARG A 31 28.72 2.25 31.54
CA ARG A 31 28.47 0.99 30.84
C ARG A 31 27.00 0.75 30.57
N GLN A 32 26.12 0.97 31.57
CA GLN A 32 24.68 0.85 31.40
C GLN A 32 24.14 1.83 30.36
N LEU A 33 24.63 3.06 30.37
CA LEU A 33 24.24 4.10 29.41
C LEU A 33 24.67 3.75 27.98
N ALA A 34 25.87 3.20 27.80
CA ALA A 34 26.38 2.77 26.52
C ALA A 34 25.58 1.58 25.96
N GLU A 35 25.23 0.61 26.81
CA GLU A 35 24.42 -0.56 26.45
C GLU A 35 22.98 -0.15 26.08
N ALA A 36 22.37 0.75 26.85
CA ALA A 36 21.03 1.28 26.53
C ALA A 36 21.03 2.04 25.20
N TYR A 37 22.04 2.86 24.94
CA TYR A 37 22.16 3.59 23.68
C TYR A 37 22.33 2.63 22.49
N GLU A 38 23.14 1.60 22.61
CA GLU A 38 23.37 0.59 21.59
C GLU A 38 22.07 -0.21 21.31
N THR A 39 21.32 -0.56 22.37
CA THR A 39 20.02 -1.25 22.25
C THR A 39 19.00 -0.41 21.49
N ILE A 40 18.89 0.88 21.79
CA ILE A 40 18.01 1.82 21.07
C ILE A 40 18.45 1.95 19.61
N ARG A 41 19.74 2.00 19.35
CA ARG A 41 20.31 2.08 18.01
C ARG A 41 20.02 0.83 17.20
N GLN A 42 20.21 -0.35 17.78
CA GLN A 42 19.92 -1.65 17.14
C GLN A 42 18.42 -1.83 16.90
N PHE A 43 17.57 -1.49 17.86
CA PHE A 43 16.11 -1.57 17.69
C PHE A 43 15.65 -0.69 16.52
N ARG A 44 16.15 0.54 16.41
CA ARG A 44 15.81 1.42 15.29
C ARG A 44 16.44 1.02 13.95
N SER A 45 17.62 0.43 13.96
CA SER A 45 18.21 -0.13 12.73
C SER A 45 17.41 -1.34 12.24
N ARG A 46 16.93 -2.21 13.15
CA ARG A 46 16.02 -3.32 12.82
C ARG A 46 14.66 -2.83 12.35
N ALA A 47 14.08 -1.81 12.98
CA ALA A 47 12.83 -1.19 12.54
C ALA A 47 12.95 -0.51 11.16
N ARG A 48 14.09 0.13 10.87
CA ARG A 48 14.40 0.65 9.54
C ARG A 48 14.67 -0.46 8.52
N ALA A 49 15.34 -1.53 8.90
CA ALA A 49 15.57 -2.69 8.03
C ALA A 49 14.26 -3.44 7.72
N ALA A 50 13.33 -3.51 8.66
CA ALA A 50 12.00 -4.09 8.44
C ALA A 50 11.13 -3.23 7.52
N SER A 51 11.30 -1.89 7.53
CA SER A 51 10.63 -0.98 6.59
C SER A 51 11.39 -0.79 5.26
N GLN A 52 12.60 -1.33 5.12
CA GLN A 52 13.46 -1.21 3.95
C GLN A 52 13.84 -2.55 3.32
N ASN A 53 13.01 -3.60 3.48
CA ASN A 53 13.17 -4.83 2.70
C ASN A 53 12.74 -4.65 1.23
N LEU A 54 13.14 -3.54 0.63
CA LEU A 54 13.08 -3.23 -0.79
C LEU A 54 14.53 -3.04 -1.27
N HIS A 55 15.05 -4.09 -1.91
CA HIS A 55 16.24 -4.08 -2.78
C HIS A 55 17.41 -3.22 -2.32
N ARG A 56 18.20 -3.74 -1.41
CA ARG A 56 19.57 -3.24 -1.21
C ARG A 56 20.46 -3.81 -2.31
N PRO A 57 21.10 -3.00 -3.17
CA PRO A 57 22.20 -3.47 -3.98
C PRO A 57 23.30 -3.97 -3.04
N LYS A 58 23.87 -5.15 -3.33
CA LYS A 58 25.03 -5.70 -2.62
C LYS A 58 26.20 -4.76 -2.84
N PHE A 59 26.59 -4.02 -1.80
CA PHE A 59 27.83 -3.25 -1.79
C PHE A 59 29.02 -4.21 -1.70
N THR A 60 29.82 -4.27 -2.73
CA THR A 60 31.08 -4.98 -2.77
C THR A 60 32.22 -3.97 -2.88
N GLY A 61 32.64 -3.40 -1.75
CA GLY A 61 33.85 -2.60 -1.70
C GLY A 61 33.79 -1.43 -0.73
N THR A 62 34.84 -1.28 0.07
CA THR A 62 35.06 -0.16 1.01
C THR A 62 35.31 1.17 0.30
N GLU A 63 35.58 1.17 -1.00
CA GLU A 63 35.86 2.38 -1.79
C GLU A 63 34.60 3.19 -2.09
N GLU A 64 33.45 2.55 -2.32
CA GLU A 64 32.18 3.26 -2.57
C GLU A 64 31.66 4.00 -1.33
N LEU A 65 31.95 3.53 -0.13
CA LEU A 65 31.59 4.20 1.13
C LEU A 65 32.41 5.49 1.36
N TYR A 66 33.63 5.53 0.85
CA TYR A 66 34.51 6.69 0.96
C TYR A 66 34.09 7.80 -0.01
N GLU A 67 33.64 7.43 -1.21
CA GLU A 67 33.18 8.39 -2.23
C GLU A 67 31.87 9.10 -1.82
N ASP A 68 30.93 8.38 -1.20
CA ASP A 68 29.63 8.95 -0.75
C ASP A 68 29.79 9.83 0.51
N PHE A 69 30.73 9.51 1.37
CA PHE A 69 30.92 10.23 2.64
C PHE A 69 31.75 11.52 2.46
N PHE A 70 32.74 11.50 1.59
CA PHE A 70 33.63 12.65 1.37
C PHE A 70 33.29 13.47 0.13
N GLY A 71 32.34 13.05 -0.68
CA GLY A 71 31.94 13.77 -1.88
C GLY A 71 33.08 13.97 -2.90
N ILE A 72 34.10 13.12 -2.84
CA ILE A 72 35.28 13.15 -3.73
C ILE A 72 35.04 12.27 -4.94
N SER A 73 33.88 12.33 -5.55
CA SER A 73 33.73 11.81 -6.91
C SER A 73 34.30 12.79 -7.91
N GLY A 74 35.62 12.83 -8.00
CA GLY A 74 36.39 13.50 -9.06
C GLY A 74 36.30 12.76 -10.40
N GLY A 75 35.48 11.76 -10.52
CA GLY A 75 35.18 11.04 -11.73
C GLY A 75 33.84 11.49 -12.29
N ARG A 76 33.83 11.91 -13.55
CA ARG A 76 32.64 12.02 -14.39
C ARG A 76 31.81 10.75 -14.19
N THR A 77 30.83 10.77 -13.26
CA THR A 77 29.83 9.69 -13.22
C THR A 77 29.14 9.71 -14.58
N PRO A 78 29.38 8.71 -15.42
CA PRO A 78 28.58 8.58 -16.63
C PRO A 78 27.15 8.56 -16.15
N TRP A 79 26.29 9.26 -16.82
CA TRP A 79 24.85 9.33 -16.57
C TRP A 79 24.33 7.92 -16.31
N ARG A 80 24.32 7.48 -15.06
CA ARG A 80 23.90 6.13 -14.69
C ARG A 80 22.43 5.95 -15.07
N GLN A 81 22.14 4.83 -15.68
CA GLN A 81 20.77 4.33 -15.81
C GLN A 81 20.20 4.23 -14.41
N SER A 82 19.04 4.84 -14.18
CA SER A 82 18.34 4.68 -12.91
C SER A 82 17.02 3.96 -13.17
N PRO A 83 16.62 3.07 -12.25
CA PRO A 83 15.34 2.40 -12.35
C PRO A 83 14.20 3.41 -12.27
N GLY A 84 13.08 3.08 -12.88
CA GLY A 84 11.85 3.83 -12.78
C GLY A 84 11.28 3.79 -11.36
N ALA A 85 10.47 4.78 -11.02
CA ALA A 85 9.79 4.82 -9.74
C ALA A 85 8.68 3.78 -9.67
N ASP A 86 8.52 3.13 -8.53
CA ASP A 86 7.35 2.30 -8.25
C ASP A 86 6.15 3.21 -7.99
N PHE A 87 4.98 2.82 -8.50
CA PHE A 87 3.71 3.52 -8.28
C PHE A 87 2.81 2.70 -7.39
N ARG A 88 2.03 3.39 -6.58
CA ARG A 88 0.97 2.81 -5.77
C ARG A 88 -0.38 3.32 -6.26
N TYR A 89 -1.32 2.40 -6.43
CA TYR A 89 -2.70 2.69 -6.77
C TYR A 89 -3.63 2.07 -5.74
N ASP A 90 -4.44 2.87 -5.07
CA ASP A 90 -5.41 2.39 -4.08
C ASP A 90 -6.76 2.16 -4.80
N LEU A 91 -7.19 0.90 -4.85
CA LEU A 91 -8.41 0.47 -5.52
C LEU A 91 -9.46 0.08 -4.49
N GLN A 92 -10.57 0.77 -4.46
CA GLN A 92 -11.72 0.41 -3.61
C GLN A 92 -12.68 -0.50 -4.39
N ILE A 93 -13.08 -1.62 -3.76
CA ILE A 93 -14.08 -2.56 -4.29
C ILE A 93 -15.18 -2.79 -3.24
N SER A 94 -16.36 -3.20 -3.69
CA SER A 94 -17.45 -3.55 -2.79
C SER A 94 -17.18 -4.90 -2.09
N PHE A 95 -17.80 -5.10 -0.93
CA PHE A 95 -17.74 -6.35 -0.16
C PHE A 95 -18.10 -7.58 -1.02
N ALA A 96 -19.20 -7.48 -1.75
CA ALA A 96 -19.66 -8.56 -2.64
C ALA A 96 -18.65 -8.85 -3.77
N ALA A 97 -18.03 -7.81 -4.35
CA ALA A 97 -16.99 -7.97 -5.37
C ALA A 97 -15.73 -8.63 -4.82
N ALA A 98 -15.37 -8.34 -3.57
CA ALA A 98 -14.22 -8.97 -2.90
C ALA A 98 -14.44 -10.47 -2.68
N LEU A 99 -15.67 -10.88 -2.40
CA LEU A 99 -15.99 -12.28 -2.16
C LEU A 99 -16.17 -13.11 -3.44
N ARG A 100 -16.87 -12.55 -4.45
CA ARG A 100 -17.13 -13.24 -5.71
C ARG A 100 -15.97 -13.17 -6.69
N GLY A 101 -15.03 -12.26 -6.46
CA GLY A 101 -14.07 -11.84 -7.46
C GLY A 101 -14.70 -10.92 -8.49
N THR A 102 -13.88 -10.14 -9.15
CA THR A 102 -14.33 -9.20 -10.17
C THR A 102 -13.23 -8.89 -11.17
N GLN A 103 -13.63 -8.35 -12.32
CA GLN A 103 -12.70 -7.72 -13.26
C GLN A 103 -12.98 -6.22 -13.28
N THR A 104 -11.94 -5.45 -13.15
CA THR A 104 -12.04 -3.99 -13.18
C THR A 104 -10.95 -3.39 -14.05
N VAL A 105 -11.18 -2.18 -14.54
CA VAL A 105 -10.21 -1.42 -15.32
C VAL A 105 -9.75 -0.25 -14.46
N ILE A 106 -8.46 -0.16 -14.23
CA ILE A 106 -7.85 1.00 -13.57
C ILE A 106 -7.16 1.88 -14.61
N ARG A 107 -7.16 3.18 -14.38
CA ARG A 107 -6.47 4.18 -15.20
C ARG A 107 -5.35 4.76 -14.38
N VAL A 108 -4.13 4.57 -14.86
CA VAL A 108 -2.93 5.05 -14.19
C VAL A 108 -2.25 6.07 -15.09
N GLU A 109 -1.95 7.23 -14.51
CA GLU A 109 -1.11 8.23 -15.18
C GLU A 109 0.35 7.88 -14.90
N ARG A 110 1.12 7.65 -15.95
CA ARG A 110 2.55 7.38 -15.84
C ARG A 110 3.38 8.20 -16.82
N THR A 111 4.64 8.36 -16.47
CA THR A 111 5.61 8.99 -17.33
C THR A 111 6.21 7.96 -18.29
N PHE A 112 6.24 8.31 -19.56
CA PHE A 112 6.90 7.55 -20.63
C PHE A 112 8.14 8.26 -21.10
N ASN A 113 9.14 7.52 -21.54
CA ASN A 113 10.26 8.10 -22.23
C ASN A 113 9.77 8.82 -23.49
N CYS A 114 10.16 10.05 -23.64
CA CYS A 114 9.83 10.83 -24.83
C CYS A 114 10.35 10.11 -26.07
N GLN A 115 9.47 9.69 -26.97
CA GLN A 115 9.85 8.92 -28.17
C GLN A 115 10.86 9.63 -29.05
N PRO A 116 10.71 10.95 -29.41
CA PRO A 116 11.67 11.64 -30.25
C PRO A 116 13.10 11.70 -29.72
N CYS A 117 13.25 11.94 -28.40
CA CYS A 117 14.56 12.03 -27.76
C CYS A 117 14.98 10.77 -26.98
N ARG A 118 14.15 9.74 -26.89
CA ARG A 118 14.41 8.48 -26.19
C ARG A 118 14.91 8.69 -24.76
N GLY A 119 14.27 9.60 -24.03
CA GLY A 119 14.61 9.89 -22.64
C GLY A 119 15.79 10.85 -22.43
N THR A 120 16.48 11.30 -23.47
CA THR A 120 17.66 12.18 -23.34
C THR A 120 17.31 13.64 -23.04
N GLY A 121 16.12 14.08 -23.41
CA GLY A 121 15.71 15.48 -23.35
C GLY A 121 16.34 16.39 -24.40
N LEU A 122 17.18 15.83 -25.30
CA LEU A 122 17.89 16.56 -26.35
C LEU A 122 17.09 16.56 -27.65
N ALA A 123 17.17 17.64 -28.41
CA ALA A 123 16.71 17.65 -29.76
C ALA A 123 17.53 16.65 -30.63
N PRO A 124 16.96 16.09 -31.72
CA PRO A 124 17.69 15.19 -32.62
C PRO A 124 18.99 15.83 -33.08
N LYS A 125 20.09 15.09 -32.96
CA LYS A 125 21.48 15.54 -33.29
C LYS A 125 22.06 16.61 -32.32
N ALA A 126 21.35 17.07 -31.30
CA ALA A 126 21.87 17.97 -30.30
C ALA A 126 22.73 17.23 -29.25
N GLY A 127 23.67 17.94 -28.64
CA GLY A 127 24.56 17.43 -27.62
C GLY A 127 24.39 18.18 -26.27
N TYR A 128 25.14 17.72 -25.29
CA TYR A 128 25.30 18.47 -24.06
C TYR A 128 26.40 19.54 -24.24
N ALA A 129 26.12 20.75 -23.81
CA ALA A 129 27.11 21.83 -23.75
C ALA A 129 27.70 21.93 -22.35
N THR A 130 28.96 22.32 -22.27
CA THR A 130 29.60 22.62 -20.95
C THR A 130 28.88 23.78 -20.31
N CYS A 131 28.53 23.64 -19.02
CA CYS A 131 27.86 24.71 -18.28
C CYS A 131 28.76 25.96 -18.22
N PRO A 132 28.34 27.11 -18.76
CA PRO A 132 29.16 28.32 -18.76
C PRO A 132 29.40 28.90 -17.38
N GLN A 133 28.48 28.63 -16.42
CA GLN A 133 28.57 29.18 -15.06
C GLN A 133 29.63 28.49 -14.20
N CYS A 134 29.81 27.19 -14.34
CA CYS A 134 30.77 26.39 -13.57
C CYS A 134 31.89 25.79 -14.44
N GLN A 135 31.87 26.06 -15.73
CA GLN A 135 32.86 25.58 -16.70
C GLN A 135 33.09 24.05 -16.62
N GLY A 136 32.00 23.30 -16.50
CA GLY A 136 32.02 21.83 -16.39
C GLY A 136 32.25 21.26 -15.00
N ARG A 137 32.54 22.08 -14.00
CA ARG A 137 32.89 21.60 -12.63
C ARG A 137 31.68 21.15 -11.78
N GLY A 138 30.48 21.50 -12.16
CA GLY A 138 29.27 21.19 -11.40
C GLY A 138 29.07 22.00 -10.11
N ARG A 139 30.12 22.70 -9.63
CA ARG A 139 30.10 23.53 -8.42
C ARG A 139 30.60 24.91 -8.71
N ARG A 140 30.15 25.92 -7.96
CA ARG A 140 30.69 27.29 -8.03
C ARG A 140 31.97 27.35 -7.22
N TYR A 141 32.91 28.20 -7.66
CA TYR A 141 34.14 28.48 -6.91
C TYR A 141 33.76 29.19 -5.60
N GLY A 142 34.10 28.61 -4.48
CA GLY A 142 33.96 29.24 -3.19
C GLY A 142 35.34 29.66 -2.66
N GLY A 143 35.61 30.93 -2.56
CA GLY A 143 36.64 31.60 -1.81
C GLY A 143 38.11 31.13 -1.86
N PRO A 144 39.04 31.92 -1.40
CA PRO A 144 40.44 31.54 -1.23
C PRO A 144 40.59 30.60 -0.02
N GLY A 145 40.81 29.31 -0.24
CA GLY A 145 41.05 28.32 0.81
C GLY A 145 41.48 26.98 0.25
N LEU A 146 42.15 26.18 1.08
CA LEU A 146 42.68 24.86 0.72
C LEU A 146 41.57 23.86 0.40
N LEU A 147 40.34 24.05 0.91
CA LEU A 147 39.16 23.23 0.66
C LEU A 147 38.23 23.96 -0.33
N ARG A 148 38.38 23.65 -1.60
CA ARG A 148 37.63 24.26 -2.73
C ARG A 148 36.20 23.70 -2.88
N PHE A 149 35.44 23.53 -1.80
CA PHE A 149 34.07 23.05 -1.85
C PHE A 149 33.08 24.24 -1.93
N GLY A 150 32.79 24.66 -3.15
CA GLY A 150 31.74 25.66 -3.39
C GLY A 150 30.36 25.03 -3.47
N PRO A 151 29.28 25.82 -3.36
CA PRO A 151 27.92 25.36 -3.50
C PRO A 151 27.66 24.75 -4.90
N VAL A 152 26.72 23.84 -4.97
CA VAL A 152 26.30 23.22 -6.23
C VAL A 152 25.88 24.30 -7.23
N CYS A 153 26.33 24.20 -8.48
CA CYS A 153 25.97 25.14 -9.52
C CYS A 153 24.46 25.09 -9.80
N HIS A 154 23.75 26.17 -9.57
CA HIS A 154 22.30 26.23 -9.78
C HIS A 154 21.89 25.98 -11.23
N ARG A 155 22.69 26.44 -12.22
CA ARG A 155 22.35 26.31 -13.64
C ARG A 155 22.39 24.86 -14.12
N CYS A 156 23.40 24.10 -13.76
CA CYS A 156 23.54 22.70 -14.16
C CYS A 156 23.16 21.72 -13.04
N ARG A 157 22.79 22.20 -11.85
CA ARG A 157 22.43 21.37 -10.67
C ARG A 157 23.47 20.29 -10.36
N GLY A 158 24.74 20.64 -10.41
CA GLY A 158 25.85 19.74 -10.14
C GLY A 158 26.34 18.94 -11.35
N ARG A 159 25.63 18.97 -12.48
CA ARG A 159 25.93 18.12 -13.65
C ARG A 159 27.15 18.55 -14.45
N GLY A 160 27.62 19.78 -14.31
CA GLY A 160 28.70 20.35 -15.14
C GLY A 160 28.31 20.64 -16.58
N GLN A 161 27.23 20.06 -17.07
CA GLN A 161 26.73 20.17 -18.45
C GLN A 161 25.27 20.61 -18.48
N ILE A 162 24.86 21.26 -19.53
CA ILE A 162 23.51 21.70 -19.81
C ILE A 162 23.06 21.17 -21.19
N ILE A 163 21.75 21.03 -21.35
CA ILE A 163 21.15 20.70 -22.62
C ILE A 163 21.34 21.89 -23.57
N ALA A 164 22.05 21.69 -24.69
CA ALA A 164 22.30 22.77 -25.66
C ALA A 164 21.02 23.16 -26.40
N GLN A 165 20.27 22.17 -26.86
CA GLN A 165 18.96 22.33 -27.49
C GLN A 165 17.98 21.33 -26.88
N PRO A 166 16.94 21.79 -26.16
CA PRO A 166 15.95 20.92 -25.63
C PRO A 166 15.09 20.28 -26.71
N CYS A 167 14.62 19.07 -26.47
CA CYS A 167 13.67 18.40 -27.32
C CYS A 167 12.34 19.17 -27.35
N ASP A 168 11.81 19.50 -28.49
CA ASP A 168 10.58 20.28 -28.66
C ASP A 168 9.35 19.56 -28.09
N HIS A 169 9.36 18.21 -28.09
CA HIS A 169 8.23 17.42 -27.62
C HIS A 169 8.14 17.35 -26.10
N CYS A 170 9.25 17.20 -25.38
CA CYS A 170 9.28 17.09 -23.92
C CYS A 170 9.92 18.31 -23.23
N HIS A 171 10.28 19.34 -23.98
CA HIS A 171 10.91 20.57 -23.48
C HIS A 171 12.12 20.32 -22.57
N GLY A 172 12.91 19.31 -22.90
CA GLY A 172 14.12 18.96 -22.17
C GLY A 172 13.91 18.02 -20.98
N GLN A 173 12.66 17.63 -20.66
CA GLN A 173 12.37 16.74 -19.56
C GLN A 173 12.78 15.28 -19.82
N GLY A 174 12.82 14.86 -21.06
CA GLY A 174 13.10 13.48 -21.46
C GLY A 174 11.90 12.54 -21.35
N SER A 175 10.82 12.96 -20.67
CA SER A 175 9.63 12.16 -20.45
C SER A 175 8.36 12.93 -20.78
N THR A 176 7.29 12.20 -21.06
CA THR A 176 5.93 12.70 -21.30
C THR A 176 4.94 11.96 -20.43
N LEU A 177 3.90 12.64 -19.98
CA LEU A 177 2.80 12.01 -19.24
C LEU A 177 1.84 11.33 -20.20
N GLY A 178 1.39 10.13 -19.87
CA GLY A 178 0.36 9.40 -20.58
C GLY A 178 -0.52 8.62 -19.62
N LYS A 179 -1.71 8.23 -20.12
CA LYS A 179 -2.69 7.42 -19.36
C LYS A 179 -2.71 6.02 -19.95
N LEU A 180 -2.58 5.02 -19.07
CA LEU A 180 -2.75 3.62 -19.44
C LEU A 180 -3.92 3.00 -18.69
N GLU A 181 -4.59 2.08 -19.36
CA GLU A 181 -5.67 1.30 -18.80
C GLU A 181 -5.19 -0.14 -18.57
N TYR A 182 -5.32 -0.61 -17.32
CA TYR A 182 -5.00 -1.98 -16.94
C TYR A 182 -6.26 -2.73 -16.56
N ARG A 183 -6.46 -3.88 -17.17
CA ARG A 183 -7.55 -4.80 -16.79
C ARG A 183 -7.04 -5.72 -15.68
N LEU A 184 -7.58 -5.53 -14.50
CA LEU A 184 -7.22 -6.32 -13.32
C LEU A 184 -8.27 -7.40 -13.10
N ARG A 185 -7.80 -8.62 -12.90
CA ARG A 185 -8.64 -9.73 -12.43
C ARG A 185 -8.40 -9.92 -10.94
N ILE A 186 -9.41 -9.64 -10.15
CA ILE A 186 -9.40 -9.76 -8.70
C ILE A 186 -9.95 -11.14 -8.36
N PRO A 187 -9.17 -12.02 -7.72
CA PRO A 187 -9.64 -13.35 -7.35
C PRO A 187 -10.72 -13.28 -6.27
N PRO A 188 -11.61 -14.29 -6.22
CA PRO A 188 -12.62 -14.37 -5.17
C PRO A 188 -12.00 -14.61 -3.80
N GLY A 189 -12.63 -14.04 -2.77
CA GLY A 189 -12.19 -14.19 -1.38
C GLY A 189 -11.05 -13.28 -0.97
N ILE A 190 -10.71 -12.27 -1.77
CA ILE A 190 -9.63 -11.33 -1.47
C ILE A 190 -9.89 -10.59 -0.15
N VAL A 191 -8.81 -10.28 0.57
CA VAL A 191 -8.87 -9.61 1.88
C VAL A 191 -8.50 -8.14 1.71
N ASP A 192 -9.05 -7.29 2.57
CA ASP A 192 -8.66 -5.87 2.64
C ASP A 192 -7.16 -5.71 2.83
N GLY A 193 -6.57 -4.70 2.18
CA GLY A 193 -5.14 -4.46 2.19
C GLY A 193 -4.31 -5.39 1.30
N THR A 194 -4.93 -6.31 0.54
CA THR A 194 -4.20 -7.19 -0.39
C THR A 194 -3.52 -6.36 -1.47
N ARG A 195 -2.27 -6.68 -1.76
CA ARG A 195 -1.43 -5.99 -2.74
C ARG A 195 -1.24 -6.86 -3.97
N LEU A 196 -1.63 -6.33 -5.10
CA LEU A 196 -1.37 -6.91 -6.41
C LEU A 196 -0.22 -6.14 -7.06
N ARG A 197 0.86 -6.84 -7.43
CA ARG A 197 2.01 -6.24 -8.07
C ARG A 197 1.99 -6.54 -9.57
N LEU A 198 2.12 -5.50 -10.35
CA LEU A 198 2.29 -5.55 -11.79
C LEU A 198 3.74 -5.12 -12.09
N ASP A 199 4.56 -6.11 -12.44
CA ASP A 199 5.99 -5.88 -12.68
C ASP A 199 6.21 -5.10 -13.97
N GLY A 200 7.07 -4.07 -13.89
CA GLY A 200 7.41 -3.22 -15.02
C GLY A 200 6.34 -2.20 -15.43
N GLU A 201 5.24 -2.11 -14.70
CA GLU A 201 4.12 -1.20 -15.00
C GLU A 201 4.15 0.09 -14.17
N GLY A 202 5.26 0.36 -13.49
CA GLY A 202 5.55 1.62 -12.81
C GLY A 202 6.08 2.70 -13.75
N GLY A 203 6.87 3.63 -13.23
CA GLY A 203 7.55 4.65 -14.01
C GLY A 203 8.62 4.06 -14.91
N GLU A 204 8.84 4.68 -16.07
CA GLU A 204 9.97 4.29 -16.90
C GLU A 204 11.30 4.71 -16.28
N GLY A 205 12.29 3.82 -16.40
CA GLY A 205 13.64 4.12 -15.94
C GLY A 205 14.32 5.19 -16.81
N PHE A 206 15.18 5.95 -16.18
CA PHE A 206 15.94 6.96 -16.88
C PHE A 206 17.02 6.32 -17.77
N ARG A 207 17.12 6.74 -19.03
CA ARG A 207 18.11 6.27 -20.03
C ARG A 207 18.13 4.75 -20.22
N ASN A 208 17.00 4.16 -20.52
CA ASN A 208 16.81 2.72 -20.65
C ASN A 208 17.12 1.93 -19.35
N GLY A 209 16.99 2.58 -18.17
CA GLY A 209 16.93 1.87 -16.92
C GLY A 209 15.69 0.97 -16.87
N PRO A 210 15.68 -0.07 -16.03
CA PRO A 210 14.52 -0.93 -15.89
C PRO A 210 13.31 -0.11 -15.40
N PRO A 211 12.10 -0.40 -15.88
CA PRO A 211 10.90 0.24 -15.38
C PRO A 211 10.65 -0.14 -13.92
N GLY A 212 9.97 0.71 -13.17
CA GLY A 212 9.45 0.41 -11.85
C GLY A 212 8.24 -0.52 -11.91
N ASN A 213 7.58 -0.76 -10.78
CA ASN A 213 6.41 -1.61 -10.67
C ASN A 213 5.18 -0.79 -10.30
N LEU A 214 4.01 -1.33 -10.61
CA LEU A 214 2.74 -0.80 -10.14
C LEU A 214 2.21 -1.72 -9.03
N GLU A 215 2.08 -1.20 -7.83
CA GLU A 215 1.47 -1.88 -6.69
C GLU A 215 0.02 -1.40 -6.53
N VAL A 216 -0.93 -2.30 -6.76
CA VAL A 216 -2.35 -2.02 -6.55
C VAL A 216 -2.75 -2.55 -5.18
N VAL A 217 -3.12 -1.66 -4.27
CA VAL A 217 -3.61 -1.99 -2.93
C VAL A 217 -5.14 -2.02 -2.99
N ILE A 218 -5.72 -3.16 -2.64
CA ILE A 218 -7.16 -3.35 -2.66
C ILE A 218 -7.74 -2.98 -1.31
N HIS A 219 -8.71 -2.07 -1.32
CA HIS A 219 -9.51 -1.69 -0.17
C HIS A 219 -10.92 -2.23 -0.34
N VAL A 220 -11.37 -3.04 0.62
CA VAL A 220 -12.71 -3.60 0.62
C VAL A 220 -13.63 -2.68 1.41
N ALA A 221 -14.65 -2.15 0.75
CA ALA A 221 -15.67 -1.36 1.43
C ALA A 221 -16.44 -2.22 2.43
N SER A 222 -16.77 -1.66 3.59
CA SER A 222 -17.65 -2.31 4.55
C SER A 222 -19.05 -2.51 3.95
N ASP A 223 -19.69 -3.58 4.34
CA ASP A 223 -21.10 -3.84 4.04
C ASP A 223 -21.94 -3.59 5.30
N ASP A 224 -23.12 -3.00 5.14
CA ASP A 224 -23.97 -2.64 6.28
C ASP A 224 -24.60 -3.86 6.96
N PHE A 225 -24.72 -4.97 6.23
CA PHE A 225 -25.38 -6.17 6.69
C PHE A 225 -24.40 -7.31 6.98
N PHE A 226 -23.37 -7.46 6.17
CA PHE A 226 -22.40 -8.53 6.29
C PHE A 226 -21.06 -8.06 6.86
N THR A 227 -20.51 -8.84 7.77
CA THR A 227 -19.16 -8.63 8.30
C THR A 227 -18.34 -9.90 8.13
N ARG A 228 -17.16 -9.79 7.55
CA ARG A 228 -16.25 -10.92 7.39
C ARG A 228 -15.36 -11.08 8.62
N ILE A 229 -15.34 -12.28 9.20
CA ILE A 229 -14.44 -12.68 10.29
C ILE A 229 -13.67 -13.91 9.84
N GLY A 230 -12.43 -13.72 9.43
CA GLY A 230 -11.64 -14.78 8.81
C GLY A 230 -12.24 -15.22 7.46
N ASN A 231 -12.73 -16.46 7.39
CA ASN A 231 -13.42 -17.00 6.21
C ASN A 231 -14.94 -17.09 6.41
N ASP A 232 -15.43 -16.83 7.60
CA ASP A 232 -16.87 -16.84 7.88
C ASP A 232 -17.46 -15.43 7.69
N ILE A 233 -18.73 -15.39 7.32
CA ILE A 233 -19.50 -14.18 7.12
C ILE A 233 -20.56 -14.10 8.20
N HIS A 234 -20.50 -13.03 8.97
CA HIS A 234 -21.42 -12.77 10.06
C HIS A 234 -22.50 -11.79 9.61
N CYS A 235 -23.74 -12.06 9.99
CA CYS A 235 -24.84 -11.12 9.82
C CYS A 235 -25.79 -11.16 11.03
N ARG A 236 -26.51 -10.05 11.22
CA ARG A 236 -27.56 -9.95 12.24
C ARG A 236 -28.91 -9.80 11.57
N VAL A 237 -29.82 -10.66 11.92
CA VAL A 237 -31.18 -10.66 11.37
C VAL A 237 -32.16 -10.28 12.45
N LYS A 238 -32.90 -9.19 12.22
CA LYS A 238 -33.99 -8.77 13.11
C LYS A 238 -35.23 -9.63 12.86
N VAL A 239 -35.81 -10.16 13.90
CA VAL A 239 -37.03 -10.98 13.87
C VAL A 239 -38.04 -10.39 14.83
N SER A 240 -39.32 -10.39 14.46
CA SER A 240 -40.37 -9.91 15.36
C SER A 240 -40.52 -10.87 16.55
N SER A 241 -40.91 -10.33 17.72
CA SER A 241 -41.21 -11.16 18.89
C SER A 241 -42.30 -12.20 18.64
N ALA A 242 -43.27 -11.89 17.76
CA ALA A 242 -44.34 -12.82 17.42
C ALA A 242 -43.81 -14.01 16.55
N ASP A 243 -42.91 -13.74 15.61
CA ASP A 243 -42.30 -14.79 14.78
C ASP A 243 -41.28 -15.62 15.56
N ALA A 244 -40.52 -14.97 16.43
CA ALA A 244 -39.60 -15.64 17.35
C ALA A 244 -40.36 -16.59 18.33
N ALA A 245 -41.53 -16.18 18.85
CA ALA A 245 -42.35 -17.03 19.70
C ALA A 245 -42.94 -18.22 18.96
N ARG A 246 -43.45 -18.01 17.72
CA ARG A 246 -44.04 -19.05 16.89
C ARG A 246 -43.00 -20.03 16.36
N GLY A 247 -41.80 -19.55 16.06
CA GLY A 247 -40.85 -20.31 15.28
C GLY A 247 -41.30 -20.40 13.81
N GLY A 248 -40.67 -21.27 13.03
CA GLY A 248 -41.02 -21.53 11.66
C GLY A 248 -39.89 -21.28 10.69
N PHE A 249 -40.19 -20.88 9.46
CA PHE A 249 -39.18 -20.68 8.43
C PHE A 249 -38.88 -19.18 8.27
N LEU A 250 -37.58 -18.88 8.32
CA LEU A 250 -37.06 -17.52 8.14
C LEU A 250 -36.26 -17.49 6.84
N LEU A 251 -36.56 -16.54 5.97
CA LEU A 251 -35.79 -16.29 4.76
C LEU A 251 -34.61 -15.37 5.10
N VAL A 252 -33.39 -15.85 4.91
CA VAL A 252 -32.15 -15.16 5.28
C VAL A 252 -31.38 -14.80 4.02
N PRO A 253 -30.91 -13.56 3.89
CA PRO A 253 -30.04 -13.19 2.79
C PRO A 253 -28.68 -13.87 2.94
N THR A 254 -28.17 -14.38 1.83
CA THR A 254 -26.83 -14.91 1.68
C THR A 254 -26.10 -14.16 0.59
N LEU A 255 -24.83 -14.44 0.39
CA LEU A 255 -24.06 -13.84 -0.71
C LEU A 255 -24.64 -14.16 -2.09
N ASP A 256 -25.21 -15.36 -2.24
CA ASP A 256 -25.68 -15.87 -3.54
C ASP A 256 -27.20 -15.78 -3.69
N GLY A 257 -27.89 -15.10 -2.78
CA GLY A 257 -29.33 -14.93 -2.81
C GLY A 257 -29.97 -15.13 -1.44
N TYR A 258 -30.97 -15.99 -1.34
CA TYR A 258 -31.70 -16.25 -0.10
C TYR A 258 -31.69 -17.71 0.24
N GLN A 259 -31.62 -18.01 1.54
CA GLN A 259 -31.76 -19.36 2.07
C GLN A 259 -32.81 -19.39 3.16
N THR A 260 -33.61 -20.45 3.18
CA THR A 260 -34.61 -20.66 4.21
C THR A 260 -33.97 -21.37 5.41
N VAL A 261 -34.13 -20.81 6.58
CA VAL A 261 -33.61 -21.36 7.84
C VAL A 261 -34.78 -21.65 8.77
N GLN A 262 -34.74 -22.79 9.45
CA GLN A 262 -35.74 -23.13 10.45
C GLN A 262 -35.42 -22.43 11.77
N LEU A 263 -36.32 -21.56 12.19
CA LEU A 263 -36.26 -20.86 13.46
C LEU A 263 -36.92 -21.74 14.54
N PRO A 264 -36.26 -22.06 15.65
CA PRO A 264 -36.89 -22.79 16.74
C PRO A 264 -37.99 -21.94 17.41
N GLN A 265 -38.96 -22.59 18.02
CA GLN A 265 -39.97 -21.91 18.82
C GLN A 265 -39.32 -21.24 20.04
N ALA A 266 -39.84 -20.07 20.41
CA ALA A 266 -39.31 -19.28 21.53
C ALA A 266 -37.81 -18.89 21.34
N ALA A 267 -37.37 -18.65 20.09
CA ALA A 267 -36.03 -18.17 19.82
C ALA A 267 -35.75 -16.85 20.50
N GLN A 268 -34.60 -16.74 21.16
CA GLN A 268 -34.19 -15.54 21.90
C GLN A 268 -33.12 -14.77 21.12
N THR A 269 -32.98 -13.49 21.42
CA THR A 269 -31.85 -12.68 20.92
C THR A 269 -30.53 -13.36 21.29
N GLY A 270 -29.61 -13.41 20.32
CA GLY A 270 -28.34 -14.11 20.45
C GLY A 270 -28.37 -15.57 19.97
N TRP A 271 -29.53 -16.10 19.54
CA TRP A 271 -29.55 -17.40 18.89
C TRP A 271 -28.76 -17.36 17.57
N VAL A 272 -27.88 -18.33 17.41
CA VAL A 272 -26.95 -18.39 16.27
C VAL A 272 -27.26 -19.60 15.38
N CYS A 273 -27.37 -19.36 14.10
CA CYS A 273 -27.44 -20.41 13.07
C CYS A 273 -26.22 -20.34 12.17
N ARG A 274 -25.68 -21.50 11.80
CA ARG A 274 -24.62 -21.63 10.81
C ARG A 274 -25.17 -22.20 9.52
N LEU A 275 -24.85 -21.54 8.42
CA LEU A 275 -25.14 -22.00 7.06
C LEU A 275 -23.81 -22.50 6.45
N PRO A 276 -23.61 -23.79 6.35
CA PRO A 276 -22.36 -24.35 5.84
C PRO A 276 -22.12 -23.95 4.39
N GLY A 277 -20.88 -23.53 4.07
CA GLY A 277 -20.49 -23.19 2.73
C GLY A 277 -21.02 -21.88 2.17
N ALA A 278 -21.76 -21.07 2.96
CA ALA A 278 -22.26 -19.77 2.54
C ALA A 278 -21.34 -18.61 2.92
N GLY A 279 -20.10 -18.90 3.32
CA GLY A 279 -19.08 -17.92 3.71
C GLY A 279 -18.14 -17.50 2.56
N ALA A 280 -17.00 -16.94 2.94
CA ALA A 280 -16.00 -16.48 2.00
C ALA A 280 -15.24 -17.65 1.35
N PRO A 281 -14.92 -17.57 0.05
CA PRO A 281 -14.06 -18.55 -0.61
C PRO A 281 -12.67 -18.59 0.05
N ARG A 282 -12.13 -19.80 0.22
CA ARG A 282 -10.81 -20.04 0.82
C ARG A 282 -9.69 -20.22 -0.19
N GLY A 283 -10.03 -20.27 -1.47
CA GLY A 283 -9.11 -20.50 -2.58
C GLY A 283 -9.51 -21.72 -3.43
N PRO A 284 -8.75 -22.00 -4.50
CA PRO A 284 -9.06 -23.09 -5.40
C PRO A 284 -9.07 -24.45 -4.70
N GLY A 285 -10.17 -25.21 -4.83
CA GLY A 285 -10.28 -26.57 -4.31
C GLY A 285 -10.58 -26.68 -2.80
N LEU A 286 -10.67 -25.57 -2.07
CA LEU A 286 -11.06 -25.58 -0.66
C LEU A 286 -12.55 -25.20 -0.52
N PRO A 287 -13.29 -25.85 0.42
CA PRO A 287 -14.66 -25.45 0.70
C PRO A 287 -14.69 -24.02 1.24
N PRO A 288 -15.70 -23.22 0.86
CA PRO A 288 -15.88 -21.89 1.43
C PRO A 288 -16.10 -21.94 2.94
N GLY A 289 -16.00 -20.81 3.60
CA GLY A 289 -16.38 -20.66 5.00
C GLY A 289 -17.88 -20.78 5.20
N ASP A 290 -18.35 -20.53 6.41
CA ASP A 290 -19.76 -20.58 6.77
C ASP A 290 -20.34 -19.16 6.87
N GLN A 291 -21.67 -19.05 6.71
CA GLN A 291 -22.36 -17.86 7.14
C GLN A 291 -22.90 -18.08 8.56
N VAL A 292 -22.55 -17.19 9.46
CA VAL A 292 -22.97 -17.19 10.86
C VAL A 292 -24.01 -16.09 11.05
N MET A 293 -25.23 -16.50 11.35
CA MET A 293 -26.35 -15.59 11.52
C MET A 293 -26.73 -15.50 13.00
N GLU A 294 -26.76 -14.29 13.53
CA GLU A 294 -27.24 -13.98 14.86
C GLU A 294 -28.65 -13.36 14.79
N ILE A 295 -29.58 -13.86 15.56
CA ILE A 295 -30.92 -13.29 15.62
C ILE A 295 -30.99 -12.20 16.68
N VAL A 296 -31.68 -11.12 16.33
CA VAL A 296 -32.02 -10.04 17.25
C VAL A 296 -33.55 -9.93 17.28
N VAL A 297 -34.15 -10.33 18.38
CA VAL A 297 -35.61 -10.23 18.57
C VAL A 297 -35.97 -8.78 18.91
N THR A 298 -36.88 -8.20 18.13
CA THR A 298 -37.35 -6.80 18.31
C THR A 298 -38.84 -6.78 18.64
N ALA A 299 -39.25 -5.88 19.51
CA ALA A 299 -40.67 -5.72 19.90
C ALA A 299 -41.52 -5.07 18.80
N ALA A 300 -40.92 -4.33 17.89
CA ALA A 300 -41.55 -3.69 16.74
C ALA A 300 -40.82 -4.08 15.44
N TYR A 301 -41.51 -4.00 14.30
CA TYR A 301 -40.95 -4.27 12.95
C TYR A 301 -39.93 -3.20 12.52
N ASP A 302 -38.87 -3.04 13.26
CA ASP A 302 -37.78 -2.13 12.94
C ASP A 302 -36.71 -2.89 12.18
N PHE A 303 -37.05 -3.30 10.96
CA PHE A 303 -36.11 -3.98 10.06
C PHE A 303 -35.06 -3.00 9.56
N TYR A 304 -33.81 -3.46 9.38
CA TYR A 304 -32.82 -2.72 8.64
C TYR A 304 -33.34 -2.42 7.21
N PRO A 305 -33.05 -1.26 6.63
CA PRO A 305 -33.57 -0.87 5.31
C PRO A 305 -33.39 -1.97 4.26
N ARG A 306 -32.23 -2.59 4.20
CA ARG A 306 -31.92 -3.67 3.27
C ARG A 306 -32.74 -4.94 3.52
N GLN A 307 -33.01 -5.26 4.78
CA GLN A 307 -33.85 -6.42 5.15
C GLN A 307 -35.32 -6.17 4.74
N LYS A 308 -35.79 -4.94 4.84
CA LYS A 308 -37.11 -4.53 4.39
C LYS A 308 -37.26 -4.66 2.87
N GLU A 309 -36.30 -4.15 2.10
CA GLU A 309 -36.25 -4.28 0.64
C GLU A 309 -36.27 -5.74 0.20
N LEU A 310 -35.51 -6.58 0.91
CA LEU A 310 -35.39 -7.99 0.63
C LEU A 310 -36.70 -8.75 0.93
N LEU A 311 -37.34 -8.42 2.03
CA LEU A 311 -38.67 -8.98 2.36
C LEU A 311 -39.74 -8.55 1.35
N GLU A 312 -39.73 -7.29 0.94
CA GLU A 312 -40.66 -6.78 -0.08
C GLU A 312 -40.44 -7.49 -1.44
N ALA A 313 -39.19 -7.75 -1.82
CA ALA A 313 -38.86 -8.52 -3.02
C ALA A 313 -39.35 -9.97 -2.92
N ALA A 314 -39.15 -10.61 -1.77
CA ALA A 314 -39.63 -11.98 -1.54
C ALA A 314 -41.17 -12.08 -1.53
N TYR A 315 -41.85 -11.09 -0.96
CA TYR A 315 -43.31 -11.02 -1.01
C TYR A 315 -43.83 -10.85 -2.44
N ARG A 316 -43.19 -10.01 -3.27
CA ARG A 316 -43.53 -9.85 -4.69
C ARG A 316 -43.38 -11.16 -5.46
N LEU A 317 -42.24 -11.85 -5.32
CA LEU A 317 -42.00 -13.14 -5.94
C LEU A 317 -43.02 -14.21 -5.48
N GLY A 318 -43.32 -14.29 -4.19
CA GLY A 318 -44.31 -15.21 -3.65
C GLY A 318 -45.74 -14.90 -4.06
N SER A 319 -46.07 -13.64 -4.36
CA SER A 319 -47.41 -13.28 -4.94
C SER A 319 -47.49 -13.64 -6.42
N GLU A 320 -46.42 -13.47 -7.18
CA GLU A 320 -46.36 -13.89 -8.60
C GLU A 320 -46.50 -15.41 -8.78
N ILE A 321 -45.83 -16.19 -7.91
CA ILE A 321 -45.94 -17.67 -7.92
C ILE A 321 -47.36 -18.13 -7.58
N ARG A 322 -48.07 -17.44 -6.67
CA ARG A 322 -49.47 -17.78 -6.37
C ARG A 322 -50.44 -17.41 -7.49
N GLN A 323 -50.16 -16.37 -8.28
CA GLN A 323 -50.96 -15.97 -9.43
C GLN A 323 -50.73 -16.88 -10.66
N THR A 324 -49.55 -17.45 -10.81
CA THR A 324 -49.22 -18.39 -11.90
C THR A 324 -49.53 -19.84 -11.55
N GLY A 325 -49.83 -20.18 -10.30
CA GLY A 325 -50.12 -21.55 -9.84
C GLY A 325 -51.60 -21.97 -9.82
N VAL A 326 -52.53 -21.12 -10.33
CA VAL A 326 -53.94 -21.46 -10.43
C VAL A 326 -54.29 -21.67 -11.90
N SER A 327 -53.85 -22.78 -12.48
CA SER A 327 -54.39 -23.33 -13.70
C SER A 327 -53.82 -24.74 -13.90
N HIS A 328 -54.26 -25.71 -13.11
CA HIS A 328 -54.29 -27.10 -13.50
C HIS A 328 -55.42 -27.77 -12.73
N GLU A 329 -56.59 -27.80 -13.40
CA GLU A 329 -57.48 -28.94 -13.35
C GLU A 329 -56.98 -30.04 -14.26
#